data_3e442507f2bc23515400d17ecf9c7eb1
#
_entry.id   3e442507f2bc23515400d17ecf9c7eb1
#
_cell.length_a   1.000
_cell.length_b   1.000
_cell.length_c   1.000
_cell.angle_alpha   90.00
_cell.angle_beta   90.00
_cell.angle_gamma   90.00
#
_symmetry.space_group_name_H-M   'P 1'
#
loop_
_entity.id
_entity.type
_entity.pdbx_description
1 polymer ?
#
loop_
_entity_poly.entity_id
_entity_poly.type
_entity_poly.pdbx_seq_one_letter_code
_entity_poly.pdbx_strand_id
1 'polypeptide(L)' 'MKHRDFIKKLENNGWYFLREGGNHDIYTDGKHIEPVPRHKELKEPLVKKIIKKYGLK' A
#
# COMPACT_ATOMS: atom_id res chain seq x y z
N MET A 1 1.95 -7.14 9.21
CA MET A 1 2.36 -5.73 9.27
C MET A 1 1.15 -4.84 9.55
N LYS A 2 1.29 -3.89 10.41
CA LYS A 2 0.19 -2.97 10.70
C LYS A 2 -0.07 -2.06 9.51
N HIS A 3 -1.34 -1.78 9.28
CA HIS A 3 -1.75 -0.91 8.17
C HIS A 3 -0.96 0.40 8.15
N ARG A 4 -0.88 1.08 9.29
CA ARG A 4 -0.19 2.37 9.38
C ARG A 4 1.30 2.27 9.02
N ASP A 5 1.93 1.15 9.39
CA ASP A 5 3.35 0.94 9.10
C ASP A 5 3.57 0.72 7.60
N PHE A 6 2.63 0.00 6.98
CA PHE A 6 2.70 -0.23 5.54
C PHE A 6 2.48 1.07 4.76
N ILE A 7 1.54 1.90 5.21
CA ILE A 7 1.30 3.20 4.57
C ILE A 7 2.55 4.07 4.67
N LYS A 8 3.21 4.07 5.83
CA LYS A 8 4.44 4.81 6.02
C LYS A 8 5.52 4.33 5.04
N LYS A 9 5.59 3.01 4.84
CA LYS A 9 6.54 2.43 3.90
C LYS A 9 6.24 2.89 2.48
N LEU A 10 4.98 2.92 2.09
CA LEU A 10 4.58 3.42 0.79
C LEU A 10 5.00 4.88 0.62
N GLU A 11 4.70 5.71 1.62
CA GLU A 11 5.03 7.13 1.57
C GLU A 11 6.53 7.36 1.47
N ASN A 12 7.31 6.56 2.17
CA ASN A 12 8.78 6.63 2.09
C ASN A 12 9.32 6.28 0.71
N ASN A 13 8.49 5.62 -0.11
CA ASN A 13 8.85 5.23 -1.48
C ASN A 13 8.16 6.10 -2.52
N GLY A 14 7.63 7.25 -2.11
CA GLY A 14 7.02 8.20 -3.04
C GLY A 14 5.57 7.92 -3.39
N TRP A 15 4.94 6.99 -2.68
CA TRP A 15 3.53 6.70 -2.90
C TRP A 15 2.64 7.62 -2.05
N TYR A 16 1.42 7.83 -2.51
CA TYR A 16 0.49 8.70 -1.81
C TYR A 16 -0.93 8.24 -2.05
N PHE A 17 -1.83 8.66 -1.17
CA PHE A 17 -3.24 8.35 -1.28
C PHE A 17 -3.85 9.04 -2.51
N LEU A 18 -4.50 8.25 -3.36
CA LEU A 18 -5.12 8.79 -4.56
C LEU A 18 -6.61 9.02 -4.38
N ARG A 19 -7.32 8.00 -3.93
CA ARG A 19 -8.76 8.08 -3.75
C ARG A 19 -9.29 6.87 -2.99
N GLU A 20 -10.54 6.95 -2.55
CA GLU A 20 -11.22 5.80 -1.98
C GLU A 20 -11.70 4.87 -3.07
N GLY A 21 -11.62 3.56 -2.83
CA GLY A 21 -12.08 2.55 -3.76
C GLY A 21 -12.84 1.47 -3.04
N GLY A 22 -14.06 1.74 -2.64
CA GLY A 22 -14.87 0.76 -1.93
C GLY A 22 -14.29 0.44 -0.56
N ASN A 23 -13.92 -0.82 -0.33
CA ASN A 23 -13.33 -1.24 0.93
C ASN A 23 -11.82 -1.07 0.96
N HIS A 24 -11.27 -0.36 -0.02
CA HIS A 24 -9.83 -0.17 -0.13
C HIS A 24 -9.52 1.29 -0.31
N ASP A 25 -8.32 1.68 0.13
CA ASP A 25 -7.76 2.97 -0.22
C ASP A 25 -6.81 2.77 -1.39
N ILE A 26 -6.96 3.58 -2.43
CA ILE A 26 -6.12 3.46 -3.62
C ILE A 26 -4.90 4.34 -3.46
N TYR A 27 -3.73 3.72 -3.49
CA TYR A 27 -2.45 4.43 -3.44
C TYR A 27 -1.76 4.40 -4.79
N THR A 28 -0.92 5.39 -5.05
CA THR A 28 -0.24 5.51 -6.33
C THR A 28 1.15 6.12 -6.13
N ASP A 29 2.05 5.80 -7.07
CA ASP A 29 3.36 6.47 -7.17
C ASP A 29 3.39 7.40 -8.38
N GLY A 30 2.22 7.65 -8.99
CA GLY A 30 2.13 8.44 -10.20
C GLY A 30 2.10 7.61 -11.48
N LYS A 31 2.54 6.37 -11.41
CA LYS A 31 2.55 5.45 -12.55
C LYS A 31 1.72 4.20 -12.28
N HIS A 32 1.79 3.70 -11.06
CA HIS A 32 1.12 2.47 -10.66
C HIS A 32 0.01 2.77 -9.68
N ILE A 33 -0.97 1.89 -9.61
CA ILE A 33 -2.09 2.00 -8.68
C ILE A 33 -2.17 0.70 -7.90
N GLU A 34 -2.33 0.81 -6.59
CA GLU A 34 -2.45 -0.37 -5.75
C GLU A 34 -3.55 -0.18 -4.71
N PRO A 35 -4.59 -1.04 -4.72
CA PRO A 35 -5.61 -1.00 -3.67
C PRO A 35 -5.04 -1.55 -2.38
N VAL A 36 -5.19 -0.81 -1.29
CA VAL A 36 -4.72 -1.23 0.03
C VAL A 36 -5.93 -1.46 0.93
N PRO A 37 -6.11 -2.67 1.47
CA PRO A 37 -7.25 -2.95 2.36
C PRO A 37 -7.20 -2.07 3.59
N ARG A 38 -8.37 -1.69 4.09
CA ARG A 38 -8.48 -0.87 5.30
C ARG A 38 -8.47 -1.70 6.57
N HIS A 39 -7.79 -2.83 6.56
CA HIS A 39 -7.67 -3.66 7.74
C HIS A 39 -6.56 -3.12 8.63
N LYS A 40 -6.80 -3.18 9.94
CA LYS A 40 -5.83 -2.70 10.92
C LYS A 40 -4.52 -3.45 10.82
N GLU A 41 -4.59 -4.73 10.47
CA GLU A 41 -3.44 -5.60 10.30
C GLU A 41 -3.46 -6.20 8.90
N LEU A 42 -2.41 -5.98 8.13
CA LEU A 42 -2.30 -6.53 6.78
C LEU A 42 -1.57 -7.86 6.82
N LYS A 43 -2.05 -8.82 6.04
CA LYS A 43 -1.44 -10.15 5.99
C LYS A 43 -0.08 -10.10 5.30
N GLU A 44 0.88 -10.87 5.82
CA GLU A 44 2.22 -10.88 5.28
C GLU A 44 2.32 -11.25 3.80
N PRO A 45 1.56 -12.26 3.31
CA PRO A 45 1.62 -12.58 1.88
C PRO A 45 1.24 -11.39 0.99
N LEU A 46 0.24 -10.62 1.40
CA LEU A 46 -0.17 -9.43 0.66
C LEU A 46 0.93 -8.37 0.67
N VAL A 47 1.46 -8.08 1.85
CA VAL A 47 2.51 -7.08 2.02
C VAL A 47 3.75 -7.44 1.22
N LYS A 48 4.20 -8.69 1.33
CA LYS A 48 5.38 -9.15 0.60
C LYS A 48 5.20 -9.08 -0.89
N LYS A 49 3.99 -9.41 -1.37
CA LYS A 49 3.68 -9.35 -2.79
C LYS A 49 3.82 -7.92 -3.33
N ILE A 50 3.27 -6.96 -2.61
CA ILE A 50 3.32 -5.56 -3.03
C ILE A 50 4.75 -5.02 -2.97
N ILE A 51 5.47 -5.32 -1.89
CA ILE A 51 6.85 -4.89 -1.73
C ILE A 51 7.72 -5.41 -2.88
N LYS A 52 7.56 -6.69 -3.21
CA LYS A 52 8.33 -7.30 -4.29
C LYS A 52 7.94 -6.76 -5.64
N LYS A 53 6.63 -6.57 -5.86
CA LYS A 53 6.11 -6.12 -7.14
C LYS A 53 6.66 -4.76 -7.54
N TYR A 54 6.78 -3.85 -6.58
CA TYR A 54 7.20 -2.47 -6.86
C TYR A 54 8.60 -2.15 -6.34
N GLY A 55 9.29 -3.13 -5.80
CA GLY A 55 10.63 -2.91 -5.28
C GLY A 55 10.69 -1.91 -4.13
N LEU A 56 9.73 -1.96 -3.23
CA LEU A 56 9.68 -1.02 -2.12
C LEU A 56 10.83 -1.26 -1.14
N LYS A 57 11.41 -0.18 -0.67
CA LYS A 57 12.57 -0.22 0.23
C LYS A 57 12.19 -0.06 1.69
#